data_a869ca3d8aad47803798ec900ea04275
#
_entry.id   a869ca3d8aad47803798ec900ea04275
#
_cell.length_a   1.000
_cell.length_b   1.000
_cell.length_c   1.000
_cell.angle_alpha   90.00
_cell.angle_beta   90.00
_cell.angle_gamma   90.00
#
_symmetry.space_group_name_H-M   'P 1'
#
loop_
_entity.id
_entity.type
_entity.pdbx_description
1 polymer ?
#
loop_
_entity_poly.entity_id
_entity_poly.type
_entity_poly.pdbx_seq_one_letter_code
_entity_poly.pdbx_strand_id
1 'polypeptide(L)'
;MFGCGQESNDDHSDSANSNTDPYANAAAGSETPAGIAPPKYTDTLKFNDPLAKDSVKLSIAFQRAANELGAAYLNKDVNGYAKFCLPAIEKMAGGPAGYRAKLQSIFQDKKATQYFKILSGPIQRTRASLDDQGYLQGWYCLMPVKMFRREAGKVMEDIKWMGGQTLDEGKTVYFIDITNVPPENIMQIMPDLKVVLMK
;
A
#
# COMPACT_ATOMS: atom_id res chain seq x y z
N MET A 1 5.19 15.24 7.88
CA MET A 1 6.24 16.17 7.44
C MET A 1 7.56 15.42 7.52
N PHE A 2 8.10 15.00 6.39
CA PHE A 2 9.42 14.39 6.34
C PHE A 2 10.34 15.40 5.65
N GLY A 3 11.21 16.04 6.43
CA GLY A 3 12.27 16.90 5.94
C GLY A 3 13.53 16.06 5.73
N CYS A 4 14.08 16.07 4.52
CA CYS A 4 15.42 15.58 4.23
C CYS A 4 16.43 16.64 4.62
N GLY A 5 17.28 16.36 5.62
CA GLY A 5 18.55 17.07 5.84
C GLY A 5 19.64 16.31 5.13
N GLN A 6 20.39 17.04 4.32
CA GLN A 6 21.52 16.58 3.54
C GLN A 6 22.80 16.84 4.38
N GLU A 7 23.59 15.82 4.64
CA GLU A 7 24.99 15.96 4.99
C GLU A 7 25.82 14.87 4.31
N SER A 8 26.79 15.34 3.53
CA SER A 8 27.81 14.59 2.84
C SER A 8 28.92 14.19 3.82
N ASN A 9 29.44 12.96 3.70
CA ASN A 9 30.86 12.69 3.89
C ASN A 9 31.30 11.40 3.18
N ASP A 10 32.37 11.56 2.40
CA ASP A 10 33.14 10.55 1.73
C ASP A 10 33.90 9.66 2.74
N ASP A 11 34.05 8.36 2.50
CA ASP A 11 35.35 7.68 2.24
C ASP A 11 35.24 6.15 2.14
N HIS A 12 35.82 5.64 1.07
CA HIS A 12 36.45 4.36 0.77
C HIS A 12 36.30 3.13 1.68
N SER A 13 35.83 2.01 1.10
CA SER A 13 36.70 0.86 0.78
C SER A 13 35.94 -0.28 0.09
N ASP A 14 36.58 -0.81 -0.97
CA ASP A 14 36.19 -2.01 -1.71
C ASP A 14 36.01 -3.23 -0.79
N SER A 15 34.87 -3.89 -0.93
CA SER A 15 34.74 -5.30 -0.62
C SER A 15 33.62 -5.88 -1.48
N ALA A 16 34.03 -6.65 -2.49
CA ALA A 16 33.14 -7.45 -3.32
C ALA A 16 32.43 -8.46 -2.43
N ASN A 17 31.14 -8.19 -2.17
CA ASN A 17 30.27 -9.17 -1.56
C ASN A 17 29.06 -9.36 -2.50
N SER A 18 29.01 -10.53 -3.11
CA SER A 18 27.94 -11.00 -3.96
C SER A 18 26.67 -11.13 -3.14
N ASN A 19 25.97 -10.00 -2.92
CA ASN A 19 24.63 -9.98 -2.37
C ASN A 19 23.65 -10.26 -3.50
N THR A 20 23.21 -11.49 -3.60
CA THR A 20 21.97 -11.82 -4.28
C THR A 20 20.84 -11.03 -3.62
N ASP A 21 20.38 -9.97 -4.29
CA ASP A 21 19.30 -9.09 -3.86
C ASP A 21 18.03 -9.94 -3.70
N PRO A 22 17.52 -10.19 -2.48
CA PRO A 22 16.31 -11.01 -2.28
C PRO A 22 15.05 -10.34 -2.87
N TYR A 23 15.15 -9.10 -3.35
CA TYR A 23 14.05 -8.36 -3.97
C TYR A 23 14.16 -8.27 -5.50
N ALA A 24 15.26 -8.72 -6.11
CA ALA A 24 15.38 -8.78 -7.57
C ALA A 24 14.29 -9.67 -8.21
N ASN A 25 13.76 -10.63 -7.46
CA ASN A 25 12.67 -11.52 -7.89
C ASN A 25 11.27 -10.96 -7.56
N ALA A 26 11.13 -9.90 -6.77
CA ALA A 26 9.80 -9.35 -6.47
C ALA A 26 9.30 -8.39 -7.57
N ALA A 27 10.21 -7.90 -8.43
CA ALA A 27 9.86 -7.10 -9.61
C ALA A 27 9.77 -7.94 -10.90
N ALA A 28 10.29 -9.17 -10.87
CA ALA A 28 10.12 -10.13 -11.95
C ALA A 28 8.87 -10.94 -11.66
N GLY A 29 7.76 -10.56 -12.30
CA GLY A 29 6.51 -11.25 -12.46
C GLY A 29 6.21 -12.42 -11.53
N SER A 30 5.04 -12.41 -10.90
CA SER A 30 4.48 -13.65 -10.40
C SER A 30 4.51 -14.64 -11.57
N GLU A 31 5.39 -15.63 -11.51
CA GLU A 31 5.35 -16.73 -12.47
C GLU A 31 3.98 -17.38 -12.35
N THR A 32 3.13 -17.03 -13.31
CA THR A 32 1.89 -17.78 -13.53
C THR A 32 2.29 -19.22 -13.78
N PRO A 33 1.71 -20.21 -13.08
CA PRO A 33 2.03 -21.61 -13.34
C PRO A 33 1.99 -21.87 -14.83
N ALA A 34 3.04 -22.48 -15.37
CA ALA A 34 3.19 -22.71 -16.80
C ALA A 34 1.93 -23.40 -17.36
N GLY A 35 1.17 -22.67 -18.20
CA GLY A 35 0.02 -23.21 -18.93
C GLY A 35 -1.29 -22.45 -18.80
N ILE A 36 -1.42 -21.46 -17.90
CA ILE A 36 -2.65 -20.65 -17.81
C ILE A 36 -2.31 -19.22 -18.20
N ALA A 37 -2.72 -18.80 -19.38
CA ALA A 37 -2.62 -17.41 -19.78
C ALA A 37 -3.45 -16.54 -18.79
N PRO A 38 -2.95 -15.37 -18.34
CA PRO A 38 -3.73 -14.47 -17.51
C PRO A 38 -5.03 -14.07 -18.23
N PRO A 39 -6.13 -13.87 -17.49
CA PRO A 39 -7.41 -13.55 -18.08
C PRO A 39 -7.32 -12.25 -18.88
N LYS A 40 -7.84 -12.26 -20.10
CA LYS A 40 -7.92 -11.09 -20.95
C LYS A 40 -9.28 -10.43 -20.77
N TYR A 41 -9.27 -9.16 -20.35
CA TYR A 41 -10.49 -8.39 -20.12
C TYR A 41 -10.72 -7.36 -21.22
N THR A 42 -11.96 -7.19 -21.64
CA THR A 42 -12.36 -6.13 -22.56
C THR A 42 -13.01 -4.98 -21.83
N ASP A 43 -12.76 -3.76 -22.26
CA ASP A 43 -13.00 -2.49 -21.56
C ASP A 43 -14.49 -2.12 -21.37
N THR A 44 -15.43 -2.98 -21.72
CA THR A 44 -16.87 -2.74 -21.61
C THR A 44 -17.44 -3.42 -20.37
N LEU A 45 -17.58 -2.68 -19.28
CA LEU A 45 -18.30 -3.09 -18.07
C LEU A 45 -19.78 -3.34 -18.38
N LYS A 46 -20.12 -4.54 -18.85
CA LYS A 46 -21.49 -5.04 -18.87
C LYS A 46 -21.80 -5.72 -17.54
N PHE A 47 -23.07 -5.74 -17.11
CA PHE A 47 -23.53 -6.26 -15.81
C PHE A 47 -23.10 -7.72 -15.51
N ASN A 48 -22.64 -8.46 -16.51
CA ASN A 48 -22.09 -9.83 -16.42
C ASN A 48 -20.57 -9.89 -16.59
N ASP A 49 -19.87 -8.76 -16.56
CA ASP A 49 -18.42 -8.71 -16.72
C ASP A 49 -17.73 -9.39 -15.53
N PRO A 50 -16.79 -10.32 -15.76
CA PRO A 50 -15.96 -10.90 -14.73
C PRO A 50 -15.27 -9.85 -13.85
N LEU A 51 -14.81 -8.75 -14.43
CA LEU A 51 -14.21 -7.62 -13.70
C LEU A 51 -15.15 -7.00 -12.65
N ALA A 52 -16.46 -6.92 -12.94
CA ALA A 52 -17.42 -6.36 -11.98
C ALA A 52 -17.55 -7.28 -10.75
N LYS A 53 -17.60 -8.60 -10.96
CA LYS A 53 -17.67 -9.60 -9.88
C LYS A 53 -16.39 -9.62 -9.05
N ASP A 54 -15.24 -9.60 -9.72
CA ASP A 54 -13.93 -9.56 -9.06
C ASP A 54 -13.72 -8.27 -8.29
N SER A 55 -14.19 -7.14 -8.80
CA SER A 55 -14.18 -5.85 -8.10
C SER A 55 -14.89 -5.92 -6.74
N VAL A 56 -16.04 -6.59 -6.65
CA VAL A 56 -16.76 -6.77 -5.38
C VAL A 56 -15.98 -7.66 -4.42
N LYS A 57 -15.49 -8.82 -4.90
CA LYS A 57 -14.65 -9.74 -4.11
C LYS A 57 -13.42 -9.04 -3.55
N LEU A 58 -12.75 -8.26 -4.39
CA LEU A 58 -11.53 -7.55 -4.01
C LEU A 58 -11.79 -6.36 -3.11
N SER A 59 -12.93 -5.69 -3.24
CA SER A 59 -13.36 -4.68 -2.28
C SER A 59 -13.47 -5.26 -0.87
N ILE A 60 -13.99 -6.47 -0.72
CA ILE A 60 -14.06 -7.17 0.56
C ILE A 60 -12.64 -7.47 1.10
N ALA A 61 -11.73 -7.94 0.23
CA ALA A 61 -10.36 -8.22 0.61
C ALA A 61 -9.61 -6.95 1.08
N PHE A 62 -9.74 -5.84 0.33
CA PHE A 62 -9.19 -4.55 0.72
C PHE A 62 -9.78 -4.05 2.04
N GLN A 63 -11.11 -4.15 2.23
CA GLN A 63 -11.76 -3.72 3.47
C GLN A 63 -11.25 -4.50 4.68
N ARG A 64 -11.12 -5.83 4.55
CA ARG A 64 -10.56 -6.69 5.59
C ARG A 64 -9.12 -6.29 5.92
N ALA A 65 -8.27 -6.16 4.91
CA ALA A 65 -6.88 -5.77 5.07
C ALA A 65 -6.73 -4.40 5.74
N ALA A 66 -7.58 -3.42 5.39
CA ALA A 66 -7.58 -2.10 6.01
C ALA A 66 -8.00 -2.14 7.48
N ASN A 67 -8.95 -3.00 7.84
CA ASN A 67 -9.33 -3.20 9.24
C ASN A 67 -8.18 -3.83 10.04
N GLU A 68 -7.48 -4.81 9.46
CA GLU A 68 -6.30 -5.43 10.07
C GLU A 68 -5.15 -4.42 10.24
N LEU A 69 -4.89 -3.58 9.22
CA LEU A 69 -3.92 -2.50 9.29
C LEU A 69 -4.25 -1.51 10.43
N GLY A 70 -5.51 -1.10 10.55
CA GLY A 70 -5.97 -0.21 11.61
C GLY A 70 -5.83 -0.84 13.00
N ALA A 71 -6.13 -2.14 13.14
CA ALA A 71 -5.95 -2.88 14.38
C ALA A 71 -4.47 -2.99 14.76
N ALA A 72 -3.60 -3.31 13.80
CA ALA A 72 -2.14 -3.37 14.02
C ALA A 72 -1.58 -2.02 14.48
N TYR A 73 -2.06 -0.92 13.90
CA TYR A 73 -1.67 0.44 14.32
C TYR A 73 -2.08 0.72 15.77
N LEU A 74 -3.34 0.47 16.14
CA LEU A 74 -3.85 0.72 17.51
C LEU A 74 -3.13 -0.13 18.55
N ASN A 75 -2.78 -1.37 18.20
CA ASN A 75 -2.05 -2.30 19.08
C ASN A 75 -0.54 -2.08 19.06
N LYS A 76 -0.03 -1.12 18.25
CA LYS A 76 1.41 -0.87 18.06
C LYS A 76 2.16 -2.12 17.59
N ASP A 77 1.47 -2.98 16.85
CA ASP A 77 2.03 -4.20 16.27
C ASP A 77 2.84 -3.87 15.02
N VAL A 78 4.15 -3.70 15.20
CA VAL A 78 5.10 -3.37 14.12
C VAL A 78 5.07 -4.41 13.01
N ASN A 79 5.02 -5.70 13.35
CA ASN A 79 5.05 -6.78 12.36
C ASN A 79 3.71 -6.89 11.62
N GLY A 80 2.60 -6.77 12.34
CA GLY A 80 1.26 -6.75 11.75
C GLY A 80 1.06 -5.59 10.80
N TYR A 81 1.55 -4.39 11.18
CA TYR A 81 1.48 -3.20 10.33
C TYR A 81 2.39 -3.31 9.09
N ALA A 82 3.61 -3.80 9.27
CA ALA A 82 4.59 -3.93 8.19
C ALA A 82 4.15 -4.85 7.04
N LYS A 83 3.26 -5.81 7.29
CA LYS A 83 2.69 -6.69 6.25
C LYS A 83 2.01 -5.93 5.10
N PHE A 84 1.51 -4.73 5.39
CA PHE A 84 0.76 -3.91 4.43
C PHE A 84 1.62 -2.85 3.75
N CYS A 85 2.94 -2.84 4.01
CA CYS A 85 3.86 -1.92 3.38
C CYS A 85 4.20 -2.36 1.96
N LEU A 86 4.22 -1.40 1.04
CA LEU A 86 4.75 -1.64 -0.31
C LEU A 86 6.24 -2.00 -0.26
N PRO A 87 6.69 -3.01 -1.01
CA PRO A 87 8.11 -3.37 -1.09
C PRO A 87 9.02 -2.19 -1.49
N ALA A 88 8.55 -1.31 -2.36
CA ALA A 88 9.27 -0.09 -2.73
C ALA A 88 9.55 0.83 -1.53
N ILE A 89 8.55 1.00 -0.64
CA ILE A 89 8.71 1.81 0.58
C ILE A 89 9.67 1.13 1.56
N GLU A 90 9.58 -0.19 1.72
CA GLU A 90 10.53 -0.94 2.55
C GLU A 90 11.97 -0.77 2.04
N LYS A 91 12.17 -0.87 0.72
CA LYS A 91 13.49 -0.65 0.09
C LYS A 91 14.03 0.75 0.37
N MET A 92 13.20 1.79 0.22
CA MET A 92 13.57 3.19 0.54
C MET A 92 13.88 3.39 2.03
N ALA A 93 13.36 2.56 2.90
CA ALA A 93 13.60 2.61 4.34
C ALA A 93 14.85 1.84 4.80
N GLY A 94 15.63 1.26 3.88
CA GLY A 94 16.78 0.41 4.19
C GLY A 94 16.41 -1.07 4.38
N GLY A 95 15.37 -1.52 3.68
CA GLY A 95 14.85 -2.89 3.73
C GLY A 95 13.88 -3.15 4.91
N PRO A 96 13.41 -4.40 5.05
CA PRO A 96 12.41 -4.75 6.06
C PRO A 96 12.82 -4.42 7.49
N ALA A 97 14.09 -4.59 7.84
CA ALA A 97 14.60 -4.26 9.18
C ALA A 97 14.59 -2.75 9.43
N GLY A 98 15.06 -1.95 8.46
CA GLY A 98 15.05 -0.49 8.52
C GLY A 98 13.63 0.07 8.61
N TYR A 99 12.70 -0.50 7.83
CA TYR A 99 11.30 -0.11 7.89
C TYR A 99 10.67 -0.40 9.26
N ARG A 100 10.89 -1.61 9.83
CA ARG A 100 10.41 -1.96 11.17
C ARG A 100 10.98 -1.06 12.25
N ALA A 101 12.27 -0.70 12.18
CA ALA A 101 12.88 0.24 13.12
C ALA A 101 12.21 1.63 13.06
N LYS A 102 11.90 2.13 11.85
CA LYS A 102 11.14 3.38 11.67
C LYS A 102 9.73 3.28 12.25
N LEU A 103 9.02 2.18 12.01
CA LEU A 103 7.69 1.96 12.59
C LEU A 103 7.74 1.92 14.12
N GLN A 104 8.74 1.26 14.68
CA GLN A 104 8.93 1.21 16.14
C GLN A 104 9.12 2.61 16.72
N SER A 105 9.92 3.46 16.07
CA SER A 105 10.08 4.87 16.46
C SER A 105 8.76 5.64 16.37
N ILE A 106 7.98 5.45 15.28
CA ILE A 106 6.67 6.09 15.12
C ILE A 106 5.71 5.65 16.23
N PHE A 107 5.67 4.36 16.58
CA PHE A 107 4.78 3.85 17.63
C PHE A 107 5.19 4.25 19.05
N GLN A 108 6.41 4.73 19.24
CA GLN A 108 6.87 5.35 20.49
C GLN A 108 6.54 6.85 20.56
N ASP A 109 6.27 7.50 19.43
CA ASP A 109 5.88 8.90 19.40
C ASP A 109 4.45 9.07 19.94
N LYS A 110 4.32 9.88 21.00
CA LYS A 110 3.02 10.18 21.61
C LYS A 110 2.04 10.86 20.66
N LYS A 111 2.53 11.67 19.71
CA LYS A 111 1.68 12.33 18.71
C LYS A 111 1.15 11.34 17.68
N ALA A 112 1.99 10.42 17.23
CA ALA A 112 1.56 9.38 16.28
C ALA A 112 0.60 8.39 16.93
N THR A 113 0.69 8.15 18.25
CA THR A 113 -0.09 7.13 18.97
C THR A 113 -1.24 7.69 19.80
N GLN A 114 -1.65 8.94 19.53
CA GLN A 114 -2.79 9.58 20.24
C GLN A 114 -4.16 9.06 19.83
N TYR A 115 -4.24 8.28 18.75
CA TYR A 115 -5.50 7.75 18.24
C TYR A 115 -5.96 6.54 19.08
N PHE A 116 -7.25 6.52 19.44
CA PHE A 116 -7.85 5.45 20.22
C PHE A 116 -8.84 4.60 19.41
N LYS A 117 -9.20 5.05 18.20
CA LYS A 117 -10.11 4.33 17.30
C LYS A 117 -9.75 4.65 15.85
N ILE A 118 -9.76 3.63 15.02
CA ILE A 118 -9.58 3.73 13.57
C ILE A 118 -10.73 2.98 12.92
N LEU A 119 -11.36 3.60 11.92
CA LEU A 119 -12.40 2.99 11.10
C LEU A 119 -11.99 3.13 9.64
N SER A 120 -11.86 2.01 8.96
CA SER A 120 -11.79 2.02 7.51
C SER A 120 -13.19 2.34 6.96
N GLY A 121 -13.30 3.41 6.20
CA GLY A 121 -14.54 3.79 5.53
C GLY A 121 -14.85 2.84 4.35
N PRO A 122 -16.02 3.03 3.71
CA PRO A 122 -16.35 2.25 2.53
C PRO A 122 -15.36 2.53 1.41
N ILE A 123 -15.00 1.48 0.67
CA ILE A 123 -14.16 1.62 -0.52
C ILE A 123 -14.91 2.46 -1.55
N GLN A 124 -14.29 3.54 -1.99
CA GLN A 124 -14.89 4.47 -2.94
C GLN A 124 -14.77 3.95 -4.37
N ARG A 125 -13.66 3.29 -4.67
CA ARG A 125 -13.38 2.72 -5.98
C ARG A 125 -12.52 1.47 -5.83
N THR A 126 -12.81 0.48 -6.68
CA THR A 126 -11.94 -0.67 -6.95
C THR A 126 -11.83 -0.80 -8.46
N ARG A 127 -10.62 -0.85 -9.00
CA ARG A 127 -10.35 -0.92 -10.44
C ARG A 127 -9.20 -1.88 -10.71
N ALA A 128 -9.32 -2.60 -11.83
CA ALA A 128 -8.23 -3.33 -12.43
C ALA A 128 -7.30 -2.36 -13.18
N SER A 129 -6.01 -2.61 -13.13
CA SER A 129 -5.03 -2.08 -14.09
C SER A 129 -4.77 -3.14 -15.14
N LEU A 130 -4.89 -2.75 -16.40
CA LEU A 130 -4.61 -3.62 -17.55
C LEU A 130 -3.44 -3.02 -18.31
N ASP A 131 -2.61 -3.87 -18.91
CA ASP A 131 -1.61 -3.42 -19.87
C ASP A 131 -2.21 -3.08 -21.25
N ASP A 132 -1.38 -2.63 -22.17
CA ASP A 132 -1.79 -2.25 -23.53
C ASP A 132 -2.36 -3.44 -24.34
N GLN A 133 -2.11 -4.66 -23.90
CA GLN A 133 -2.62 -5.89 -24.51
C GLN A 133 -3.91 -6.39 -23.82
N GLY A 134 -4.35 -5.73 -22.74
CA GLY A 134 -5.52 -6.06 -21.95
C GLY A 134 -5.28 -7.16 -20.90
N TYR A 135 -4.02 -7.44 -20.53
CA TYR A 135 -3.72 -8.35 -19.44
C TYR A 135 -3.76 -7.64 -18.09
N LEU A 136 -4.32 -8.33 -17.09
CA LEU A 136 -4.43 -7.83 -15.74
C LEU A 136 -3.05 -7.68 -15.09
N GLN A 137 -2.73 -6.46 -14.67
CA GLN A 137 -1.51 -6.12 -13.94
C GLN A 137 -1.72 -6.08 -12.43
N GLY A 138 -2.93 -5.83 -11.99
CA GLY A 138 -3.28 -5.79 -10.59
C GLY A 138 -4.61 -5.09 -10.33
N TRP A 139 -4.96 -5.05 -9.06
CA TRP A 139 -6.16 -4.36 -8.59
C TRP A 139 -5.79 -3.27 -7.59
N TYR A 140 -6.50 -2.17 -7.68
CA TYR A 140 -6.26 -0.97 -6.90
C TYR A 140 -7.55 -0.48 -6.27
N CYS A 141 -7.43 0.10 -5.07
CA CYS A 141 -8.57 0.72 -4.42
C CYS A 141 -8.25 2.11 -3.89
N LEU A 142 -9.30 2.88 -3.67
CA LEU A 142 -9.28 4.16 -2.97
C LEU A 142 -10.28 4.12 -1.83
N MET A 143 -9.83 4.45 -0.62
CA MET A 143 -10.71 4.43 0.55
C MET A 143 -10.33 5.48 1.59
N PRO A 144 -11.30 6.08 2.31
CA PRO A 144 -11.03 6.90 3.46
C PRO A 144 -10.81 6.03 4.70
N VAL A 145 -9.93 6.49 5.58
CA VAL A 145 -9.73 5.93 6.92
C VAL A 145 -9.93 7.05 7.95
N LYS A 146 -10.85 6.86 8.87
CA LYS A 146 -11.17 7.80 9.93
C LYS A 146 -10.39 7.42 11.19
N MET A 147 -9.64 8.36 11.71
CA MET A 147 -8.82 8.21 12.91
C MET A 147 -9.34 9.16 14.00
N PHE A 148 -9.61 8.63 15.19
CA PHE A 148 -10.20 9.41 16.28
C PHE A 148 -9.20 9.60 17.42
N ARG A 149 -8.98 10.83 17.82
CA ARG A 149 -8.14 11.22 18.95
C ARG A 149 -8.90 12.11 19.94
N ARG A 150 -8.38 12.23 21.15
CA ARG A 150 -8.91 13.17 22.15
C ARG A 150 -8.00 14.37 22.26
N GLU A 151 -8.58 15.56 22.20
CA GLU A 151 -7.89 16.82 22.38
C GLU A 151 -8.75 17.75 23.23
N ALA A 152 -8.20 18.26 24.32
CA ALA A 152 -8.91 19.12 25.29
C ALA A 152 -10.29 18.58 25.70
N GLY A 153 -10.41 17.26 25.92
CA GLY A 153 -11.65 16.61 26.33
C GLY A 153 -12.66 16.36 25.18
N LYS A 154 -12.38 16.81 23.97
CA LYS A 154 -13.22 16.59 22.79
C LYS A 154 -12.67 15.45 21.93
N VAL A 155 -13.57 14.77 21.25
CA VAL A 155 -13.21 13.79 20.20
C VAL A 155 -13.01 14.52 18.88
N MET A 156 -11.82 14.38 18.33
CA MET A 156 -11.45 14.92 17.02
C MET A 156 -11.39 13.76 16.03
N GLU A 157 -11.83 14.02 14.79
CA GLU A 157 -11.77 13.07 13.68
C GLU A 157 -10.77 13.59 12.64
N ASP A 158 -9.80 12.77 12.29
CA ASP A 158 -8.87 13.01 11.19
C ASP A 158 -9.19 12.01 10.08
N ILE A 159 -9.30 12.48 8.84
CA ILE A 159 -9.55 11.62 7.68
C ILE A 159 -8.26 11.46 6.89
N LYS A 160 -7.87 10.20 6.67
CA LYS A 160 -6.78 9.80 5.80
C LYS A 160 -7.33 9.14 4.55
N TRP A 161 -6.69 9.42 3.42
CA TRP A 161 -6.99 8.72 2.17
C TRP A 161 -5.93 7.67 1.91
N MET A 162 -6.37 6.43 1.69
CA MET A 162 -5.48 5.30 1.45
C MET A 162 -5.68 4.81 0.02
N GLY A 163 -4.56 4.65 -0.69
CA GLY A 163 -4.49 3.87 -1.90
C GLY A 163 -4.09 2.43 -1.56
N GLY A 164 -4.79 1.45 -2.10
CA GLY A 164 -4.48 0.03 -1.89
C GLY A 164 -4.13 -0.66 -3.20
N GLN A 165 -3.29 -1.69 -3.12
CA GLN A 165 -2.87 -2.53 -4.24
C GLN A 165 -2.90 -4.01 -3.85
N THR A 166 -3.31 -4.86 -4.80
CA THR A 166 -3.05 -6.30 -4.78
C THR A 166 -2.70 -6.79 -6.17
N LEU A 167 -1.68 -7.65 -6.27
CA LEU A 167 -1.22 -8.24 -7.53
C LEU A 167 -1.55 -9.74 -7.62
N ASP A 168 -2.13 -10.32 -6.56
CA ASP A 168 -2.36 -11.74 -6.38
C ASP A 168 -3.81 -12.06 -5.93
N GLU A 169 -4.77 -11.34 -6.51
CA GLU A 169 -6.21 -11.53 -6.28
C GLU A 169 -6.64 -11.34 -4.81
N GLY A 170 -5.95 -10.46 -4.09
CA GLY A 170 -6.30 -10.12 -2.71
C GLY A 170 -5.69 -11.02 -1.64
N LYS A 171 -4.74 -11.90 -2.00
CA LYS A 171 -3.98 -12.70 -1.03
C LYS A 171 -3.02 -11.79 -0.24
N THR A 172 -2.32 -10.90 -0.96
CA THR A 172 -1.48 -9.87 -0.37
C THR A 172 -2.04 -8.50 -0.74
N VAL A 173 -2.17 -7.63 0.24
CA VAL A 173 -2.66 -6.27 0.06
C VAL A 173 -1.65 -5.29 0.63
N TYR A 174 -1.33 -4.27 -0.14
CA TYR A 174 -0.45 -3.18 0.27
C TYR A 174 -1.23 -1.87 0.32
N PHE A 175 -0.84 -0.96 1.23
CA PHE A 175 -1.44 0.35 1.35
C PHE A 175 -0.40 1.47 1.37
N ILE A 176 -0.81 2.64 0.87
CA ILE A 176 -0.07 3.89 0.98
C ILE A 176 -1.03 5.01 1.44
N ASP A 177 -0.57 5.84 2.40
CA ASP A 177 -1.27 7.08 2.76
C ASP A 177 -1.02 8.10 1.65
N ILE A 178 -2.08 8.50 0.98
CA ILE A 178 -2.06 9.49 -0.10
C ILE A 178 -2.63 10.86 0.33
N THR A 179 -2.90 11.04 1.61
CA THR A 179 -3.44 12.28 2.16
C THR A 179 -2.43 13.41 1.97
N ASN A 180 -2.83 14.45 1.24
CA ASN A 180 -1.99 15.61 0.94
C ASN A 180 -0.65 15.28 0.23
N VAL A 181 -0.57 14.11 -0.43
CA VAL A 181 0.58 13.74 -1.25
C VAL A 181 0.29 14.13 -2.70
N PRO A 182 1.19 14.86 -3.37
CA PRO A 182 1.04 15.19 -4.79
C PRO A 182 0.90 13.92 -5.63
N PRO A 183 -0.01 13.89 -6.63
CA PRO A 183 -0.23 12.71 -7.47
C PRO A 183 1.04 12.19 -8.14
N GLU A 184 1.93 13.06 -8.57
CA GLU A 184 3.20 12.70 -9.19
C GLU A 184 4.11 11.88 -8.27
N ASN A 185 4.11 12.17 -6.97
CA ASN A 185 4.89 11.41 -5.99
C ASN A 185 4.25 10.05 -5.71
N ILE A 186 2.92 9.98 -5.72
CA ILE A 186 2.19 8.71 -5.58
C ILE A 186 2.52 7.79 -6.76
N MET A 187 2.50 8.35 -7.99
CA MET A 187 2.75 7.58 -9.20
C MET A 187 4.20 7.09 -9.33
N GLN A 188 5.17 7.68 -8.64
CA GLN A 188 6.53 7.15 -8.58
C GLN A 188 6.62 5.85 -7.77
N ILE A 189 5.74 5.69 -6.76
CA ILE A 189 5.76 4.54 -5.85
C ILE A 189 4.74 3.48 -6.30
N MET A 190 3.57 3.92 -6.78
CA MET A 190 2.45 3.07 -7.20
C MET A 190 1.85 3.64 -8.50
N PRO A 191 2.50 3.44 -9.66
CA PRO A 191 2.13 4.11 -10.92
C PRO A 191 0.71 3.77 -11.38
N ASP A 192 0.24 2.55 -11.13
CA ASP A 192 -1.08 2.11 -11.58
C ASP A 192 -2.22 2.54 -10.64
N LEU A 193 -1.91 3.20 -9.51
CA LEU A 193 -2.95 3.79 -8.67
C LEU A 193 -3.75 4.87 -9.42
N LYS A 194 -3.21 5.39 -10.53
CA LYS A 194 -3.91 6.32 -11.45
C LYS A 194 -5.30 5.85 -11.83
N VAL A 195 -5.53 4.53 -11.98
CA VAL A 195 -6.83 3.96 -12.41
C VAL A 195 -7.97 4.25 -11.41
N VAL A 196 -7.65 4.52 -10.14
CA VAL A 196 -8.63 4.90 -9.11
C VAL A 196 -8.59 6.38 -8.75
N LEU A 197 -7.52 7.10 -9.08
CA LEU A 197 -7.40 8.54 -8.83
C LEU A 197 -8.06 9.37 -9.93
N MET A 198 -8.03 8.91 -11.18
CA MET A 198 -8.69 9.58 -12.30
C MET A 198 -10.21 9.37 -12.25
N LYS A 199 -10.96 10.44 -12.61
CA LYS A 199 -12.43 10.38 -12.67
C LYS A 199 -12.90 9.71 -13.94
#